data_94a097ee045fb9f8ccac334eff1c2785
#
_entry.id   94a097ee045fb9f8ccac334eff1c2785
#
_cell.length_a   1.000
_cell.length_b   1.000
_cell.length_c   1.000
_cell.angle_alpha   90.00
_cell.angle_beta   90.00
_cell.angle_gamma   90.00
#
_symmetry.space_group_name_H-M   'P 1'
#
loop_
_entity.id
_entity.type
_entity.pdbx_description
1 polymer ?
#
loop_
_entity_poly.entity_id
_entity_poly.type
_entity_poly.pdbx_seq_one_letter_code
_entity_poly.pdbx_strand_id
1 'polypeptide(L)'
;ILLSSLEGFAICAIKIDGVEHEFASVPGVKEDVTNIILKLKQVRFKQLVEEFETEKASITISNSTEFKAGDIGKQLSGFEVLNPELVICHLDSKATMTIEVTINKGRGYVPADENREFCTDVNVIPIDSIYTPIRNVKYVIEPFRVEQKTDYDKLVLEVSTDGSIHPK
;
A
#
# COMPACT_ATOMS: atom_id res chain seq x y z
N ILE A 1 8.13 18.14 -1.64
CA ILE A 1 8.41 17.92 -0.20
C ILE A 1 7.30 17.09 0.43
N LEU A 2 6.03 17.48 0.30
CA LEU A 2 4.91 16.74 0.89
C LEU A 2 4.83 15.28 0.38
N LEU A 3 5.13 15.04 -0.89
CA LEU A 3 5.06 13.71 -1.49
C LEU A 3 6.18 12.76 -1.05
N SER A 4 7.27 13.28 -0.49
CA SER A 4 8.46 12.49 -0.18
C SER A 4 8.89 12.51 1.28
N SER A 5 8.31 13.38 2.11
CA SER A 5 8.79 13.60 3.49
C SER A 5 7.90 12.99 4.57
N LEU A 6 6.65 12.62 4.25
CA LEU A 6 5.74 12.04 5.21
C LEU A 6 5.85 10.53 5.25
N GLU A 7 5.79 9.98 6.46
CA GLU A 7 5.83 8.56 6.68
C GLU A 7 4.47 7.91 6.46
N GLY A 8 4.49 6.67 5.99
CA GLY A 8 3.29 5.88 5.83
C GLY A 8 3.62 4.40 5.93
N PHE A 9 2.64 3.56 5.72
CA PHE A 9 2.75 2.11 5.79
C PHE A 9 2.35 1.50 4.47
N ALA A 10 3.10 0.49 4.04
CA ALA A 10 2.82 -0.23 2.82
C ALA A 10 3.37 -1.64 2.88
N ILE A 11 2.91 -2.50 1.98
CA ILE A 11 3.46 -3.84 1.79
C ILE A 11 4.81 -3.70 1.10
N CYS A 12 5.87 -4.23 1.72
CA CYS A 12 7.22 -4.20 1.16
C CYS A 12 7.62 -5.52 0.51
N ALA A 13 7.01 -6.62 0.91
CA ALA A 13 7.30 -7.94 0.38
C ALA A 13 6.10 -8.86 0.53
N ILE A 14 6.04 -9.86 -0.34
CA ILE A 14 5.01 -10.90 -0.28
C ILE A 14 5.65 -12.26 -0.45
N LYS A 15 4.98 -13.29 0.10
CA LYS A 15 5.33 -14.67 -0.12
C LYS A 15 4.05 -15.44 -0.43
N ILE A 16 4.01 -16.07 -1.61
CA ILE A 16 2.89 -16.89 -2.02
C ILE A 16 3.38 -18.33 -2.07
N ASP A 17 2.64 -19.23 -1.44
CA ASP A 17 2.99 -20.64 -1.42
C ASP A 17 3.00 -21.22 -2.83
N GLY A 18 4.11 -21.87 -3.20
CA GLY A 18 4.32 -22.45 -4.52
C GLY A 18 4.78 -21.45 -5.60
N VAL A 19 5.06 -20.20 -5.24
CA VAL A 19 5.54 -19.17 -6.17
C VAL A 19 6.92 -18.69 -5.73
N GLU A 20 7.87 -18.71 -6.66
CA GLU A 20 9.27 -18.36 -6.39
C GLU A 20 9.65 -16.97 -6.91
N HIS A 21 8.92 -16.41 -7.88
CA HIS A 21 9.22 -15.12 -8.48
C HIS A 21 7.96 -14.43 -9.00
N GLU A 22 8.10 -13.15 -9.29
CA GLU A 22 7.00 -12.25 -9.68
C GLU A 22 6.36 -12.55 -11.03
N PHE A 23 7.04 -13.31 -11.88
CA PHE A 23 6.53 -13.67 -13.20
C PHE A 23 5.84 -15.05 -13.23
N ALA A 24 5.79 -15.73 -12.10
CA ALA A 24 5.08 -16.99 -11.99
C ALA A 24 3.56 -16.81 -11.99
N SER A 25 2.83 -17.87 -12.25
CA SER A 25 1.37 -17.91 -12.10
C SER A 25 0.99 -18.82 -10.94
N VAL A 26 -0.15 -18.53 -10.31
CA VAL A 26 -0.66 -19.33 -9.20
C VAL A 26 -1.76 -20.24 -9.75
N PRO A 27 -1.68 -21.56 -9.56
CA PRO A 27 -2.74 -22.46 -9.99
C PRO A 27 -4.08 -22.12 -9.34
N GLY A 28 -5.13 -22.03 -10.16
CA GLY A 28 -6.46 -21.69 -9.68
C GLY A 28 -6.74 -20.20 -9.48
N VAL A 29 -5.79 -19.33 -9.78
CA VAL A 29 -5.96 -17.88 -9.75
C VAL A 29 -5.96 -17.36 -11.19
N LYS A 30 -6.93 -16.51 -11.52
CA LYS A 30 -7.09 -15.98 -12.87
C LYS A 30 -5.98 -15.01 -13.25
N GLU A 31 -5.60 -14.15 -12.31
CA GLU A 31 -4.54 -13.16 -12.48
C GLU A 31 -3.18 -13.80 -12.20
N ASP A 32 -2.15 -13.36 -12.91
CA ASP A 32 -0.77 -13.74 -12.60
C ASP A 32 -0.23 -12.93 -11.40
N VAL A 33 0.94 -13.33 -10.90
CA VAL A 33 1.55 -12.71 -9.71
C VAL A 33 1.81 -11.22 -9.93
N THR A 34 2.16 -10.81 -11.14
CA THR A 34 2.39 -9.40 -11.46
C THR A 34 1.13 -8.56 -11.22
N ASN A 35 -0.03 -9.05 -11.64
CA ASN A 35 -1.30 -8.36 -11.42
C ASN A 35 -1.68 -8.32 -9.94
N ILE A 36 -1.41 -9.39 -9.20
CA ILE A 36 -1.62 -9.44 -7.75
C ILE A 36 -0.76 -8.37 -7.06
N ILE A 37 0.51 -8.26 -7.44
CA ILE A 37 1.43 -7.24 -6.91
C ILE A 37 0.92 -5.82 -7.17
N LEU A 38 0.46 -5.55 -8.40
CA LEU A 38 -0.09 -4.24 -8.75
C LEU A 38 -1.29 -3.86 -7.88
N LYS A 39 -2.13 -4.81 -7.54
CA LYS A 39 -3.28 -4.58 -6.65
C LYS A 39 -2.84 -4.39 -5.21
N LEU A 40 -1.87 -5.17 -4.75
CA LEU A 40 -1.34 -5.06 -3.38
C LEU A 40 -0.68 -3.70 -3.12
N LYS A 41 -0.04 -3.11 -4.13
CA LYS A 41 0.52 -1.76 -4.04
C LYS A 41 -0.54 -0.69 -3.76
N GLN A 42 -1.78 -0.93 -4.17
CA GLN A 42 -2.89 0.01 -4.00
C GLN A 42 -3.56 -0.09 -2.63
N VAL A 43 -3.26 -1.13 -1.85
CA VAL A 43 -3.80 -1.31 -0.50
C VAL A 43 -3.19 -0.27 0.43
N ARG A 44 -4.04 0.48 1.13
CA ARG A 44 -3.61 1.53 2.06
C ARG A 44 -3.88 1.10 3.49
N PHE A 45 -2.93 1.42 4.36
CA PHE A 45 -2.95 1.02 5.76
C PHE A 45 -2.91 2.22 6.68
N LYS A 46 -3.64 2.12 7.79
CA LYS A 46 -3.60 3.09 8.89
C LYS A 46 -3.10 2.38 10.14
N GLN A 47 -2.11 2.97 10.81
CA GLN A 47 -1.60 2.43 12.06
C GLN A 47 -2.62 2.64 13.18
N LEU A 48 -2.96 1.56 13.88
CA LEU A 48 -3.85 1.58 15.04
C LEU A 48 -3.08 1.57 16.36
N VAL A 49 -1.89 0.95 16.37
CA VAL A 49 -1.03 0.81 17.56
C VAL A 49 0.36 1.33 17.20
N GLU A 50 0.83 2.35 17.89
CA GLU A 50 2.11 3.01 17.60
C GLU A 50 3.34 2.11 17.77
N GLU A 51 3.22 1.04 18.52
CA GLU A 51 4.33 0.11 18.78
C GLU A 51 4.65 -0.79 17.59
N PHE A 52 3.72 -0.95 16.64
CA PHE A 52 3.91 -1.80 15.47
C PHE A 52 4.42 -1.01 14.28
N GLU A 53 5.71 -1.10 14.00
CA GLU A 53 6.31 -0.52 12.78
C GLU A 53 6.38 -1.52 11.63
N THR A 54 6.38 -2.81 11.95
CA THR A 54 6.43 -3.89 10.96
C THR A 54 5.50 -5.02 11.42
N GLU A 55 4.69 -5.52 10.52
CA GLU A 55 3.81 -6.65 10.78
C GLU A 55 3.80 -7.60 9.58
N LYS A 56 3.79 -8.89 9.87
CA LYS A 56 3.58 -9.94 8.87
C LYS A 56 2.23 -10.57 9.08
N ALA A 57 1.46 -10.70 8.02
CA ALA A 57 0.16 -11.36 8.05
C ALA A 57 0.16 -12.52 7.07
N SER A 58 -0.29 -13.68 7.52
CA SER A 58 -0.47 -14.87 6.68
C SER A 58 -1.95 -15.10 6.46
N ILE A 59 -2.37 -15.11 5.21
CA ILE A 59 -3.76 -15.24 4.83
C ILE A 59 -3.93 -16.50 3.96
N THR A 60 -4.85 -17.38 4.37
CA THR A 60 -5.23 -18.52 3.55
C THR A 60 -6.63 -18.31 3.02
N ILE A 61 -6.78 -18.36 1.70
CA ILE A 61 -8.05 -18.17 1.01
C ILE A 61 -8.47 -19.51 0.43
N SER A 62 -9.61 -19.99 0.87
CA SER A 62 -10.21 -21.24 0.37
C SER A 62 -11.71 -21.05 0.24
N ASN A 63 -12.31 -21.78 -0.71
CA ASN A 63 -13.75 -21.73 -0.97
C ASN A 63 -14.29 -20.32 -1.27
N SER A 64 -13.45 -19.45 -1.80
CA SER A 64 -13.80 -18.09 -2.17
C SER A 64 -13.37 -17.83 -3.61
N THR A 65 -14.19 -17.07 -4.34
CA THR A 65 -13.90 -16.69 -5.73
C THR A 65 -13.13 -15.39 -5.83
N GLU A 66 -13.04 -14.62 -4.76
CA GLU A 66 -12.37 -13.32 -4.74
C GLU A 66 -11.50 -13.16 -3.49
N PHE A 67 -10.33 -12.58 -3.69
CA PHE A 67 -9.47 -12.12 -2.60
C PHE A 67 -9.50 -10.59 -2.57
N LYS A 68 -9.94 -10.03 -1.44
CA LYS A 68 -10.05 -8.58 -1.26
C LYS A 68 -9.05 -8.09 -0.22
N ALA A 69 -8.73 -6.80 -0.29
CA ALA A 69 -7.85 -6.15 0.68
C ALA A 69 -8.38 -6.27 2.12
N GLY A 70 -9.68 -6.30 2.31
CA GLY A 70 -10.30 -6.51 3.62
C GLY A 70 -9.94 -7.84 4.28
N ASP A 71 -9.65 -8.87 3.49
CA ASP A 71 -9.21 -10.17 4.01
C ASP A 71 -7.84 -10.06 4.67
N ILE A 72 -6.97 -9.19 4.15
CA ILE A 72 -5.68 -8.87 4.78
C ILE A 72 -5.93 -8.17 6.12
N GLY A 73 -6.83 -7.21 6.16
CA GLY A 73 -7.16 -6.45 7.37
C GLY A 73 -7.66 -7.31 8.52
N LYS A 74 -8.35 -8.41 8.23
CA LYS A 74 -8.84 -9.34 9.25
C LYS A 74 -7.71 -10.05 10.01
N GLN A 75 -6.54 -10.16 9.40
CA GLN A 75 -5.39 -10.82 10.00
C GLN A 75 -4.43 -9.84 10.67
N LEU A 76 -4.67 -8.54 10.53
CA LEU A 76 -3.83 -7.50 11.11
C LEU A 76 -4.34 -7.09 12.49
N SER A 77 -3.43 -6.93 13.44
CA SER A 77 -3.74 -6.46 14.78
C SER A 77 -3.38 -5.00 15.01
N GLY A 78 -2.32 -4.52 14.36
CA GLY A 78 -1.82 -3.15 14.53
C GLY A 78 -2.17 -2.18 13.43
N PHE A 79 -2.85 -2.64 12.38
CA PHE A 79 -3.16 -1.84 11.19
C PHE A 79 -4.60 -2.05 10.74
N GLU A 80 -5.15 -1.04 10.11
CA GLU A 80 -6.46 -1.07 9.47
C GLU A 80 -6.27 -0.84 7.96
N VAL A 81 -7.00 -1.62 7.15
CA VAL A 81 -7.04 -1.43 5.69
C VAL A 81 -8.08 -0.36 5.38
N LEU A 82 -7.66 0.71 4.70
CA LEU A 82 -8.53 1.84 4.38
C LEU A 82 -9.39 1.63 3.14
N ASN A 83 -9.00 0.70 2.26
CA ASN A 83 -9.73 0.35 1.04
C ASN A 83 -10.05 -1.15 0.97
N PRO A 84 -10.85 -1.68 1.94
CA PRO A 84 -11.10 -3.11 2.04
C PRO A 84 -11.87 -3.70 0.86
N GLU A 85 -12.55 -2.87 0.08
CA GLU A 85 -13.33 -3.29 -1.08
C GLU A 85 -12.49 -3.59 -2.32
N LEU A 86 -11.20 -3.24 -2.30
CA LEU A 86 -10.29 -3.49 -3.42
C LEU A 86 -10.14 -4.99 -3.64
N VAL A 87 -10.49 -5.46 -4.84
CA VAL A 87 -10.32 -6.86 -5.24
C VAL A 87 -8.87 -7.07 -5.68
N ILE A 88 -8.15 -7.97 -5.01
CA ILE A 88 -6.74 -8.27 -5.32
C ILE A 88 -6.67 -9.25 -6.49
N CYS A 89 -7.41 -10.36 -6.40
CA CYS A 89 -7.44 -11.36 -7.46
C CYS A 89 -8.72 -12.18 -7.40
N HIS A 90 -8.95 -12.95 -8.47
CA HIS A 90 -10.06 -13.90 -8.59
C HIS A 90 -9.51 -15.32 -8.56
N LEU A 91 -10.17 -16.19 -7.82
CA LEU A 91 -9.79 -17.59 -7.67
C LEU A 91 -10.93 -18.52 -8.15
N ASP A 92 -10.56 -19.74 -8.53
CA ASP A 92 -11.54 -20.79 -8.71
C ASP A 92 -12.11 -21.19 -7.34
N SER A 93 -13.37 -21.59 -7.32
CA SER A 93 -14.07 -21.95 -6.07
C SER A 93 -13.41 -23.11 -5.31
N LYS A 94 -12.63 -23.94 -6.00
CA LYS A 94 -11.89 -25.06 -5.42
C LYS A 94 -10.44 -24.76 -5.12
N ALA A 95 -9.96 -23.56 -5.50
CA ALA A 95 -8.55 -23.18 -5.30
C ALA A 95 -8.32 -22.75 -3.86
N THR A 96 -7.14 -23.06 -3.36
CA THR A 96 -6.67 -22.58 -2.07
C THR A 96 -5.36 -21.83 -2.30
N MET A 97 -5.27 -20.61 -1.79
CA MET A 97 -4.07 -19.78 -1.88
C MET A 97 -3.66 -19.30 -0.49
N THR A 98 -2.40 -19.49 -0.18
CA THR A 98 -1.80 -18.93 1.05
C THR A 98 -0.83 -17.84 0.65
N ILE A 99 -1.06 -16.64 1.16
CA ILE A 99 -0.20 -15.48 0.92
C ILE A 99 0.23 -14.88 2.25
N GLU A 100 1.52 -14.58 2.37
CA GLU A 100 2.08 -13.85 3.49
C GLU A 100 2.48 -12.46 2.99
N VAL A 101 2.02 -11.41 3.67
CA VAL A 101 2.36 -10.04 3.34
C VAL A 101 3.16 -9.43 4.49
N THR A 102 4.18 -8.64 4.17
CA THR A 102 4.98 -7.90 5.13
C THR A 102 4.70 -6.41 4.97
N ILE A 103 4.22 -5.80 6.04
CA ILE A 103 3.90 -4.37 6.07
C ILE A 103 4.96 -3.69 6.91
N ASN A 104 5.52 -2.58 6.42
CA ASN A 104 6.47 -1.80 7.18
C ASN A 104 6.23 -0.30 7.01
N LYS A 105 6.96 0.47 7.80
CA LYS A 105 6.95 1.94 7.77
C LYS A 105 8.07 2.45 6.85
N GLY A 106 7.76 3.48 6.10
CA GLY A 106 8.74 4.12 5.23
C GLY A 106 8.27 5.49 4.77
N ARG A 107 9.07 6.10 3.90
CA ARG A 107 8.79 7.44 3.34
C ARG A 107 8.85 7.40 1.83
N GLY A 108 7.95 8.16 1.21
CA GLY A 108 7.93 8.34 -0.23
C GLY A 108 7.70 7.03 -0.98
N TYR A 109 8.62 6.69 -1.84
CA TYR A 109 8.57 5.50 -2.68
C TYR A 109 9.87 4.72 -2.57
N VAL A 110 9.77 3.42 -2.36
CA VAL A 110 10.92 2.52 -2.27
C VAL A 110 10.76 1.43 -3.33
N PRO A 111 11.69 1.34 -4.30
CA PRO A 111 11.65 0.29 -5.32
C PRO A 111 11.85 -1.11 -4.74
N ALA A 112 11.38 -2.12 -5.46
CA ALA A 112 11.52 -3.52 -5.08
C ALA A 112 12.98 -3.94 -4.86
N ASP A 113 13.91 -3.40 -5.65
CA ASP A 113 15.34 -3.72 -5.52
C ASP A 113 15.91 -3.30 -4.17
N GLU A 114 15.47 -2.18 -3.62
CA GLU A 114 15.87 -1.75 -2.28
C GLU A 114 15.22 -2.62 -1.20
N ASN A 115 13.97 -3.02 -1.39
CA ASN A 115 13.29 -3.92 -0.45
C ASN A 115 13.88 -5.31 -0.43
N ARG A 116 14.57 -5.72 -1.48
CA ARG A 116 15.24 -7.04 -1.56
C ARG A 116 16.29 -7.20 -0.48
N GLU A 117 16.96 -6.14 -0.09
CA GLU A 117 17.96 -6.17 0.97
C GLU A 117 17.39 -6.58 2.33
N PHE A 118 16.10 -6.33 2.54
CA PHE A 118 15.39 -6.69 3.77
C PHE A 118 14.76 -8.07 3.71
N CYS A 119 14.79 -8.73 2.55
CA CYS A 119 14.21 -10.05 2.35
C CYS A 119 15.28 -11.11 2.62
N THR A 120 15.14 -11.82 3.73
CA THR A 120 16.09 -12.88 4.13
C THR A 120 15.75 -14.25 3.54
N ASP A 121 14.52 -14.43 3.07
CA ASP A 121 14.03 -15.68 2.51
C ASP A 121 14.06 -15.62 0.98
N VAL A 122 14.55 -16.67 0.33
CA VAL A 122 14.65 -16.78 -1.13
C VAL A 122 13.27 -16.75 -1.80
N ASN A 123 12.24 -17.25 -1.12
CA ASN A 123 10.89 -17.34 -1.66
C ASN A 123 10.06 -16.07 -1.45
N VAL A 124 10.61 -15.08 -0.77
CA VAL A 124 9.95 -13.79 -0.57
C VAL A 124 10.18 -12.92 -1.80
N ILE A 125 9.10 -12.36 -2.31
CA ILE A 125 9.12 -11.48 -3.47
C ILE A 125 9.06 -10.04 -2.97
N PRO A 126 10.14 -9.24 -3.13
CA PRO A 126 10.09 -7.82 -2.81
C PRO A 126 9.22 -7.08 -3.83
N ILE A 127 8.46 -6.10 -3.36
CA ILE A 127 7.63 -5.27 -4.23
C ILE A 127 7.95 -3.79 -4.00
N ASP A 128 7.60 -2.97 -4.98
CA ASP A 128 7.72 -1.53 -4.82
C ASP A 128 6.75 -1.06 -3.74
N SER A 129 7.23 -0.24 -2.82
CA SER A 129 6.42 0.27 -1.73
C SER A 129 6.11 1.75 -1.92
N ILE A 130 4.83 2.08 -1.90
CA ILE A 130 4.35 3.46 -1.96
C ILE A 130 3.92 3.85 -0.55
N TYR A 131 4.84 4.47 0.20
CA TYR A 131 4.61 4.82 1.59
C TYR A 131 3.88 6.13 1.76
N THR A 132 4.03 7.05 0.81
CA THR A 132 3.47 8.39 0.95
C THR A 132 1.95 8.36 1.16
N PRO A 133 1.43 9.00 2.22
CA PRO A 133 -0.02 9.13 2.41
C PRO A 133 -0.63 10.24 1.55
N ILE A 134 0.19 11.00 0.84
CA ILE A 134 -0.26 12.09 -0.01
C ILE A 134 -0.49 11.58 -1.42
N ARG A 135 -1.72 11.66 -1.91
CA ARG A 135 -2.06 11.24 -3.26
C ARG A 135 -1.80 12.32 -4.29
N ASN A 136 -2.11 13.56 -3.95
CA ASN A 136 -2.00 14.67 -4.88
C ASN A 136 -1.80 15.96 -4.14
N VAL A 137 -0.97 16.84 -4.70
CA VAL A 137 -0.75 18.19 -4.21
C VAL A 137 -0.89 19.15 -5.38
N LYS A 138 -1.78 20.12 -5.23
CA LYS A 138 -1.94 21.21 -6.19
C LYS A 138 -1.73 22.52 -5.48
N TYR A 139 -1.13 23.48 -6.16
CA TYR A 139 -0.97 24.82 -5.62
C TYR A 139 -1.34 25.86 -6.67
N VAL A 140 -1.84 26.99 -6.19
CA VAL A 140 -2.16 28.15 -7.03
C VAL A 140 -1.67 29.38 -6.25
N ILE A 141 -1.01 30.28 -6.95
CA ILE A 141 -0.60 31.58 -6.41
C ILE A 141 -1.52 32.64 -7.01
N GLU A 142 -2.19 33.36 -6.13
CA GLU A 142 -3.13 34.42 -6.53
C GLU A 142 -2.67 35.76 -5.95
N PRO A 143 -2.81 36.88 -6.70
CA PRO A 143 -2.59 38.20 -6.12
C PRO A 143 -3.54 38.45 -4.96
N PHE A 144 -3.03 38.96 -3.87
CA PHE A 144 -3.83 39.23 -2.68
C PHE A 144 -3.59 40.66 -2.20
N ARG A 145 -4.71 41.35 -1.96
CA ARG A 145 -4.67 42.73 -1.47
C ARG A 145 -4.93 42.75 0.03
N VAL A 146 -3.96 43.28 0.78
CA VAL A 146 -4.11 43.55 2.20
C VAL A 146 -4.14 45.08 2.39
N GLU A 147 -5.27 45.60 2.86
CA GLU A 147 -5.57 47.03 2.95
C GLU A 147 -5.42 47.71 1.58
N GLN A 148 -4.50 48.62 1.38
CA GLN A 148 -4.26 49.29 0.09
C GLN A 148 -3.02 48.77 -0.64
N LYS A 149 -2.36 47.73 -0.09
CA LYS A 149 -1.18 47.11 -0.70
C LYS A 149 -1.58 45.93 -1.54
N THR A 150 -1.05 45.85 -2.76
CA THR A 150 -1.32 44.77 -3.72
C THR A 150 -0.08 43.88 -3.96
N ASP A 151 0.95 44.05 -3.10
CA ASP A 151 2.25 43.37 -3.26
C ASP A 151 2.27 41.96 -2.67
N TYR A 152 1.16 41.46 -2.13
CA TYR A 152 1.08 40.19 -1.48
C TYR A 152 0.51 39.12 -2.44
N ASP A 153 1.06 37.92 -2.35
CA ASP A 153 0.53 36.75 -3.05
C ASP A 153 -0.19 35.84 -2.06
N LYS A 154 -1.27 35.26 -2.51
CA LYS A 154 -2.01 34.25 -1.77
C LYS A 154 -1.65 32.88 -2.31
N LEU A 155 -1.13 32.02 -1.43
CA LEU A 155 -0.87 30.63 -1.77
C LEU A 155 -2.09 29.77 -1.42
N VAL A 156 -2.66 29.12 -2.41
CA VAL A 156 -3.73 28.14 -2.24
C VAL A 156 -3.11 26.76 -2.46
N LEU A 157 -3.11 25.95 -1.40
CA LEU A 157 -2.54 24.61 -1.42
C LEU A 157 -3.66 23.59 -1.26
N GLU A 158 -3.82 22.70 -2.24
CA GLU A 158 -4.78 21.60 -2.20
C GLU A 158 -4.02 20.29 -2.04
N VAL A 159 -4.30 19.58 -0.94
CA VAL A 159 -3.64 18.31 -0.61
C VAL A 159 -4.69 17.22 -0.47
N SER A 160 -4.53 16.16 -1.25
CA SER A 160 -5.37 14.97 -1.17
C SER A 160 -4.58 13.82 -0.53
N THR A 161 -5.14 13.24 0.52
CA THR A 161 -4.51 12.11 1.23
C THR A 161 -5.26 10.80 0.94
N ASP A 162 -4.67 9.68 1.34
CA ASP A 162 -5.29 8.36 1.23
C ASP A 162 -6.22 8.04 2.43
N GLY A 163 -6.37 8.95 3.38
CA GLY A 163 -7.16 8.77 4.58
C GLY A 163 -6.37 8.30 5.80
N SER A 164 -5.09 7.93 5.64
CA SER A 164 -4.24 7.50 6.75
C SER A 164 -3.79 8.66 7.64
N ILE A 165 -3.76 9.87 7.10
CA ILE A 165 -3.47 11.09 7.85
C ILE A 165 -4.47 12.19 7.50
N HIS A 166 -4.64 13.12 8.43
CA HIS A 166 -5.49 14.30 8.21
C HIS A 166 -4.69 15.40 7.51
N PRO A 167 -5.25 16.10 6.49
CA PRO A 167 -4.50 17.11 5.73
C PRO A 167 -4.14 18.38 6.48
N LYS A 168 -4.63 18.57 7.71
CA LYS A 168 -4.32 19.75 8.53
C LYS A 168 -2.97 19.70 9.20
#